data_f7a9a6173fc51ca60b44a195f7f94b6c
#
_entry.id   f7a9a6173fc51ca60b44a195f7f94b6c
#
_cell.length_a   1.000
_cell.length_b   1.000
_cell.length_c   1.000
_cell.angle_alpha   90.00
_cell.angle_beta   90.00
_cell.angle_gamma   90.00
#
_symmetry.space_group_name_H-M   'P 1'
#
loop_
_entity.id
_entity.type
_entity.pdbx_description
1 polymer ?
#
loop_
_entity_poly.entity_id
_entity_poly.type
_entity_poly.pdbx_seq_one_letter_code
_entity_poly.pdbx_strand_id
1 'polypeptide(L)'
;MVYDAAEATGLAPHAVNGVLRLVLIGMLAVGSFGLMSAVLRSAGIGRSGRHPAVVLYPMVLAATLVAGDHYSPITSYNVVLIGSVILMLAAALWVARDKDMVQRRLAWHEPVAMLGLGAVLAATYDLTYVAPPFVAAFVVARAAAGSSARQLLRMASVRRWTYLTAGFLAVFIPARIEIARRCSGSSCYVASDVELTTDVFGRTADRLLTGASPAGWRYTAGLLDRAGISFGFADLARNVLLIVLLAAVAFITVIAARNARGSLPVVSEDSVGWRRPAASLGALGAVTALLPALLVGLSRRTQEVRPQVGEAWRETIMVQVGWSLMATAALVCVFGIARKPGTARIAAALATAILGATMALTLLANARLTQVDRVTPLHAITSEMATAAIHFDPTESGNARRCRLIDDYTAILPNPRQWVSGPNVWSELDELMLSVQGIPYCDPVLHGGNKPANPEIEDAS
;
A
#
# COMPACT_ATOMS: atom_id res chain seq x y z
N MET A 1 -20.59 0.64 2.22
CA MET A 1 -19.93 1.53 1.23
C MET A 1 -19.95 0.97 -0.20
N VAL A 2 -19.23 -0.15 -0.52
CA VAL A 2 -19.21 -0.68 -1.91
C VAL A 2 -20.59 -1.16 -2.33
N TYR A 3 -21.30 -1.86 -1.46
CA TYR A 3 -22.67 -2.34 -1.72
C TYR A 3 -23.66 -1.20 -1.82
N ASP A 4 -23.63 -0.23 -0.91
CA ASP A 4 -24.49 0.96 -0.96
C ASP A 4 -24.26 1.77 -2.24
N ALA A 5 -22.98 1.90 -2.66
CA ALA A 5 -22.64 2.56 -3.91
C ALA A 5 -23.07 1.75 -5.14
N ALA A 6 -23.00 0.42 -5.09
CA ALA A 6 -23.48 -0.46 -6.15
C ALA A 6 -25.00 -0.36 -6.29
N GLU A 7 -25.72 -0.38 -5.18
CA GLU A 7 -27.17 -0.19 -5.15
C GLU A 7 -27.56 1.19 -5.69
N ALA A 8 -26.90 2.25 -5.21
CA ALA A 8 -27.18 3.62 -5.64
C ALA A 8 -26.88 3.88 -7.13
N THR A 9 -25.92 3.16 -7.71
CA THR A 9 -25.47 3.36 -9.10
C THR A 9 -26.03 2.32 -10.08
N GLY A 10 -26.66 1.27 -9.59
CA GLY A 10 -27.06 0.11 -10.40
C GLY A 10 -25.92 -0.69 -11.00
N LEU A 11 -24.67 -0.45 -10.57
CA LEU A 11 -23.49 -1.15 -11.05
C LEU A 11 -23.24 -2.42 -10.22
N ALA A 12 -22.67 -3.44 -10.85
CA ALA A 12 -22.25 -4.63 -10.13
C ALA A 12 -21.18 -4.31 -9.08
N PRO A 13 -21.21 -4.86 -7.85
CA PRO A 13 -20.27 -4.54 -6.76
C PRO A 13 -18.80 -4.68 -7.15
N HIS A 14 -18.44 -5.66 -7.98
CA HIS A 14 -17.08 -5.83 -8.47
C HIS A 14 -16.63 -4.68 -9.39
N ALA A 15 -17.54 -4.09 -10.19
CA ALA A 15 -17.23 -2.93 -11.02
C ALA A 15 -16.99 -1.68 -10.16
N VAL A 16 -17.85 -1.45 -9.14
CA VAL A 16 -17.67 -0.35 -8.17
C VAL A 16 -16.33 -0.48 -7.44
N ASN A 17 -16.01 -1.69 -6.95
CA ASN A 17 -14.72 -1.94 -6.29
C ASN A 17 -13.53 -1.72 -7.25
N GLY A 18 -13.66 -2.12 -8.53
CA GLY A 18 -12.65 -1.87 -9.56
C GLY A 18 -12.40 -0.38 -9.79
N VAL A 19 -13.45 0.42 -9.93
CA VAL A 19 -13.36 1.88 -10.09
C VAL A 19 -12.75 2.52 -8.85
N LEU A 20 -13.21 2.14 -7.66
CA LEU A 20 -12.68 2.66 -6.38
C LEU A 20 -11.18 2.36 -6.25
N ARG A 21 -10.77 1.15 -6.59
CA ARG A 21 -9.35 0.74 -6.60
C ARG A 21 -8.51 1.60 -7.54
N LEU A 22 -8.98 1.86 -8.76
CA LEU A 22 -8.29 2.73 -9.72
C LEU A 22 -8.16 4.16 -9.19
N VAL A 23 -9.21 4.70 -8.59
CA VAL A 23 -9.18 6.04 -7.97
C VAL A 23 -8.15 6.08 -6.83
N LEU A 24 -8.15 5.10 -5.94
CA LEU A 24 -7.21 5.03 -4.81
C LEU A 24 -5.75 4.90 -5.29
N ILE A 25 -5.48 4.05 -6.30
CA ILE A 25 -4.14 3.93 -6.90
C ILE A 25 -3.73 5.25 -7.57
N GLY A 26 -4.66 5.93 -8.25
CA GLY A 26 -4.41 7.26 -8.81
C GLY A 26 -4.05 8.29 -7.74
N MET A 27 -4.79 8.34 -6.64
CA MET A 27 -4.50 9.23 -5.50
C MET A 27 -3.16 8.90 -4.84
N LEU A 28 -2.84 7.61 -4.68
CA LEU A 28 -1.53 7.14 -4.20
C LEU A 28 -0.40 7.64 -5.11
N ALA A 29 -0.58 7.51 -6.43
CA ALA A 29 0.40 7.97 -7.42
C ALA A 29 0.59 9.49 -7.35
N VAL A 30 -0.48 10.27 -7.25
CA VAL A 30 -0.42 11.73 -7.10
C VAL A 30 0.25 12.13 -5.78
N GLY A 31 -0.09 11.49 -4.68
CA GLY A 31 0.50 11.77 -3.36
C GLY A 31 2.00 11.45 -3.32
N SER A 32 2.40 10.29 -3.79
CA SER A 32 3.81 9.88 -3.82
C SER A 32 4.65 10.71 -4.81
N PHE A 33 4.08 11.06 -5.98
CA PHE A 33 4.67 12.02 -6.91
C PHE A 33 4.84 13.40 -6.26
N GLY A 34 3.85 13.83 -5.47
CA GLY A 34 3.91 15.07 -4.70
C GLY A 34 5.09 15.10 -3.72
N LEU A 35 5.30 14.01 -2.96
CA LEU A 35 6.44 13.89 -2.04
C LEU A 35 7.78 13.98 -2.78
N MET A 36 7.95 13.13 -3.80
CA MET A 36 9.16 13.12 -4.64
C MET A 36 9.44 14.51 -5.22
N SER A 37 8.43 15.14 -5.83
CA SER A 37 8.55 16.46 -6.42
C SER A 37 8.86 17.56 -5.40
N ALA A 38 8.34 17.45 -4.17
CA ALA A 38 8.62 18.42 -3.11
C ALA A 38 10.10 18.38 -2.67
N VAL A 39 10.68 17.17 -2.52
CA VAL A 39 12.10 17.00 -2.20
C VAL A 39 12.98 17.53 -3.32
N LEU A 40 12.73 17.14 -4.56
CA LEU A 40 13.54 17.56 -5.71
C LEU A 40 13.45 19.08 -5.97
N ARG A 41 12.25 19.67 -5.84
CA ARG A 41 12.06 21.14 -5.99
C ARG A 41 12.77 21.94 -4.90
N SER A 42 12.87 21.41 -3.68
CA SER A 42 13.62 22.09 -2.59
C SER A 42 15.10 22.21 -2.93
N ALA A 43 15.63 21.30 -3.74
CA ALA A 43 17.00 21.34 -4.25
C ALA A 43 17.15 22.10 -5.59
N GLY A 44 16.08 22.72 -6.08
CA GLY A 44 16.10 23.40 -7.39
C GLY A 44 15.99 22.47 -8.59
N ILE A 45 15.92 21.15 -8.38
CA ILE A 45 15.75 20.16 -9.43
C ILE A 45 14.28 20.13 -9.87
N GLY A 46 14.03 20.18 -11.16
CA GLY A 46 12.71 19.98 -11.74
C GLY A 46 11.74 21.14 -11.57
N ARG A 47 12.21 22.38 -11.29
CA ARG A 47 11.33 23.57 -11.29
C ARG A 47 10.53 23.72 -12.60
N SER A 48 11.08 23.24 -13.71
CA SER A 48 10.41 23.20 -15.01
C SER A 48 9.59 21.92 -15.27
N GLY A 49 9.55 20.97 -14.34
CA GLY A 49 8.91 19.65 -14.53
C GLY A 49 9.59 18.74 -15.55
N ARG A 50 10.75 19.15 -16.10
CA ARG A 50 11.42 18.50 -17.24
C ARG A 50 12.56 17.53 -16.86
N HIS A 51 12.88 17.38 -15.58
CA HIS A 51 13.94 16.46 -15.17
C HIS A 51 13.53 15.01 -15.47
N PRO A 52 14.36 14.20 -16.17
CA PRO A 52 13.98 12.84 -16.60
C PRO A 52 13.50 11.94 -15.45
N ALA A 53 14.13 11.99 -14.27
CA ALA A 53 13.70 11.22 -13.12
C ALA A 53 12.27 11.56 -12.65
N VAL A 54 11.83 12.81 -12.79
CA VAL A 54 10.47 13.25 -12.46
C VAL A 54 9.47 12.68 -13.47
N VAL A 55 9.82 12.71 -14.76
CA VAL A 55 8.97 12.18 -15.84
C VAL A 55 8.83 10.66 -15.74
N LEU A 56 9.90 9.96 -15.34
CA LEU A 56 9.92 8.50 -15.24
C LEU A 56 9.27 7.98 -13.96
N TYR A 57 8.99 8.82 -12.96
CA TYR A 57 8.46 8.38 -11.68
C TYR A 57 7.17 7.54 -11.76
N PRO A 58 6.15 7.90 -12.56
CA PRO A 58 4.95 7.06 -12.68
C PRO A 58 5.26 5.64 -13.16
N MET A 59 6.26 5.48 -14.04
CA MET A 59 6.72 4.16 -14.49
C MET A 59 7.43 3.40 -13.37
N VAL A 60 8.29 4.09 -12.60
CA VAL A 60 8.97 3.50 -11.43
C VAL A 60 7.92 3.00 -10.44
N LEU A 61 6.93 3.82 -10.10
CA LEU A 61 5.85 3.43 -9.20
C LEU A 61 5.06 2.24 -9.76
N ALA A 62 4.63 2.30 -11.02
CA ALA A 62 3.89 1.20 -11.65
C ALA A 62 4.70 -0.10 -11.70
N ALA A 63 6.03 -0.01 -11.88
CA ALA A 63 6.93 -1.16 -11.85
C ALA A 63 7.04 -1.78 -10.45
N THR A 64 6.84 -1.02 -9.37
CA THR A 64 6.93 -1.51 -7.99
C THR A 64 5.61 -2.04 -7.44
N LEU A 65 4.45 -1.67 -8.00
CA LEU A 65 3.12 -2.04 -7.49
C LEU A 65 2.75 -3.49 -7.87
N VAL A 66 3.48 -4.46 -7.32
CA VAL A 66 3.17 -5.88 -7.45
C VAL A 66 2.13 -6.28 -6.40
N ALA A 67 1.03 -6.88 -6.83
CA ALA A 67 0.00 -7.37 -5.91
C ALA A 67 0.54 -8.50 -5.01
N GLY A 68 1.27 -9.44 -5.58
CA GLY A 68 1.93 -10.53 -4.86
C GLY A 68 0.97 -11.59 -4.35
N ASP A 69 -0.12 -11.23 -3.68
CA ASP A 69 -1.10 -12.15 -3.12
C ASP A 69 -2.52 -11.52 -3.10
N HIS A 70 -3.54 -12.34 -2.85
CA HIS A 70 -4.93 -11.90 -2.68
C HIS A 70 -5.13 -11.05 -1.41
N TYR A 71 -4.28 -11.18 -0.37
CA TYR A 71 -4.26 -10.31 0.81
C TYR A 71 -3.53 -8.97 0.58
N SER A 72 -3.06 -8.72 -0.63
CA SER A 72 -2.43 -7.47 -0.98
C SER A 72 -3.38 -6.28 -0.77
N PRO A 73 -2.89 -5.13 -0.32
CA PRO A 73 -3.65 -3.88 -0.31
C PRO A 73 -4.26 -3.51 -1.66
N ILE A 74 -3.67 -4.00 -2.77
CA ILE A 74 -4.17 -3.77 -4.13
C ILE A 74 -5.40 -4.62 -4.43
N THR A 75 -5.48 -5.83 -3.88
CA THR A 75 -6.56 -6.80 -4.15
C THR A 75 -7.63 -6.79 -3.07
N SER A 76 -7.25 -6.62 -1.79
CA SER A 76 -8.13 -6.70 -0.64
C SER A 76 -7.99 -5.47 0.25
N TYR A 77 -9.06 -5.08 0.96
CA TYR A 77 -9.07 -3.99 1.94
C TYR A 77 -8.49 -2.66 1.43
N ASN A 78 -8.58 -2.42 0.11
CA ASN A 78 -7.93 -1.31 -0.57
C ASN A 78 -8.31 0.06 0.02
N VAL A 79 -9.57 0.26 0.43
CA VAL A 79 -10.03 1.53 1.04
C VAL A 79 -9.27 1.83 2.32
N VAL A 80 -9.16 0.84 3.22
CA VAL A 80 -8.50 1.03 4.51
C VAL A 80 -7.00 1.14 4.34
N LEU A 81 -6.38 0.24 3.58
CA LEU A 81 -4.93 0.15 3.50
C LEU A 81 -4.33 1.22 2.58
N ILE A 82 -4.83 1.35 1.35
CA ILE A 82 -4.37 2.40 0.43
C ILE A 82 -4.82 3.78 0.94
N GLY A 83 -6.05 3.88 1.47
CA GLY A 83 -6.57 5.10 2.08
C GLY A 83 -5.72 5.59 3.24
N SER A 84 -5.25 4.71 4.12
CA SER A 84 -4.32 5.04 5.21
C SER A 84 -3.00 5.61 4.68
N VAL A 85 -2.43 5.00 3.64
CA VAL A 85 -1.20 5.51 3.01
C VAL A 85 -1.46 6.87 2.37
N ILE A 86 -2.55 7.05 1.62
CA ILE A 86 -2.92 8.34 1.03
C ILE A 86 -3.07 9.41 2.10
N LEU A 87 -3.72 9.10 3.23
CA LEU A 87 -3.87 10.02 4.35
C LEU A 87 -2.53 10.44 4.92
N MET A 88 -1.58 9.51 5.10
CA MET A 88 -0.22 9.80 5.54
C MET A 88 0.54 10.68 4.54
N LEU A 89 0.43 10.39 3.23
CA LEU A 89 1.03 11.20 2.17
C LEU A 89 0.46 12.63 2.16
N ALA A 90 -0.86 12.76 2.29
CA ALA A 90 -1.53 14.06 2.36
C ALA A 90 -1.12 14.85 3.59
N ALA A 91 -1.02 14.19 4.76
CA ALA A 91 -0.54 14.81 6.00
C ALA A 91 0.89 15.33 5.84
N ALA A 92 1.80 14.54 5.26
CA ALA A 92 3.19 14.94 5.01
C ALA A 92 3.25 16.16 4.08
N LEU A 93 2.50 16.14 2.96
CA LEU A 93 2.44 17.26 2.02
C LEU A 93 1.84 18.51 2.67
N TRP A 94 0.81 18.36 3.50
CA TRP A 94 0.20 19.50 4.19
C TRP A 94 1.13 20.10 5.24
N VAL A 95 1.81 19.30 6.04
CA VAL A 95 2.81 19.75 7.01
C VAL A 95 3.91 20.55 6.33
N ALA A 96 4.35 20.12 5.15
CA ALA A 96 5.47 20.70 4.42
C ALA A 96 5.05 21.62 3.25
N ARG A 97 3.83 22.17 3.26
CA ARG A 97 3.24 22.89 2.10
C ARG A 97 3.93 24.22 1.75
N ASP A 98 4.59 24.87 2.72
CA ASP A 98 5.16 26.19 2.49
C ASP A 98 6.37 26.15 1.56
N LYS A 99 6.36 27.02 0.55
CA LYS A 99 7.48 27.18 -0.38
C LYS A 99 8.65 27.91 0.28
N ASP A 100 8.34 28.90 1.12
CA ASP A 100 9.32 29.69 1.82
C ASP A 100 9.53 29.13 3.21
N MET A 101 10.73 28.63 3.46
CA MET A 101 11.14 28.05 4.76
C MET A 101 11.31 29.12 5.85
N VAL A 102 10.84 30.35 5.60
CA VAL A 102 10.98 31.47 6.52
C VAL A 102 9.89 31.42 7.59
N GLN A 103 10.24 31.91 8.77
CA GLN A 103 9.47 32.01 10.03
C GLN A 103 8.07 32.63 9.82
N ARG A 104 7.13 31.93 9.22
CA ARG A 104 5.75 32.36 9.20
C ARG A 104 5.10 32.01 10.53
N ARG A 105 4.47 32.98 11.18
CA ARG A 105 3.59 32.68 12.31
C ARG A 105 2.46 31.80 11.81
N LEU A 106 2.22 30.66 12.49
CA LEU A 106 1.09 29.80 12.16
C LEU A 106 -0.21 30.58 12.45
N ALA A 107 -1.16 30.53 11.53
CA ALA A 107 -2.50 31.02 11.81
C ALA A 107 -3.14 30.14 12.91
N TRP A 108 -3.97 30.71 13.76
CA TRP A 108 -4.52 30.03 14.95
C TRP A 108 -5.22 28.69 14.63
N HIS A 109 -5.84 28.57 13.47
CA HIS A 109 -6.53 27.36 13.04
C HIS A 109 -5.57 26.23 12.61
N GLU A 110 -4.31 26.53 12.22
CA GLU A 110 -3.35 25.53 11.77
C GLU A 110 -2.94 24.54 12.88
N PRO A 111 -2.63 24.97 14.12
CA PRO A 111 -2.39 24.03 15.22
C PRO A 111 -3.58 23.12 15.50
N VAL A 112 -4.81 23.66 15.50
CA VAL A 112 -6.03 22.88 15.74
C VAL A 112 -6.23 21.84 14.65
N ALA A 113 -6.07 22.22 13.38
CA ALA A 113 -6.17 21.30 12.25
C ALA A 113 -5.10 20.20 12.29
N MET A 114 -3.85 20.52 12.72
CA MET A 114 -2.79 19.52 12.86
C MET A 114 -3.04 18.57 14.03
N LEU A 115 -3.53 19.06 15.17
CA LEU A 115 -3.95 18.21 16.29
C LEU A 115 -5.07 17.27 15.87
N GLY A 116 -6.11 17.77 15.18
CA GLY A 116 -7.21 16.96 14.66
C GLY A 116 -6.74 15.90 13.66
N LEU A 117 -5.86 16.28 12.72
CA LEU A 117 -5.30 15.34 11.75
C LEU A 117 -4.47 14.24 12.44
N GLY A 118 -3.68 14.60 13.45
CA GLY A 118 -2.94 13.63 14.26
C GLY A 118 -3.87 12.64 14.97
N ALA A 119 -4.95 13.14 15.58
CA ALA A 119 -5.97 12.31 16.22
C ALA A 119 -6.65 11.34 15.23
N VAL A 120 -7.02 11.83 14.04
CA VAL A 120 -7.59 10.99 12.97
C VAL A 120 -6.61 9.91 12.55
N LEU A 121 -5.33 10.24 12.33
CA LEU A 121 -4.31 9.24 11.98
C LEU A 121 -4.18 8.17 13.07
N ALA A 122 -4.21 8.53 14.36
CA ALA A 122 -4.13 7.57 15.46
C ALA A 122 -5.35 6.65 15.54
N ALA A 123 -6.53 7.14 15.11
CA ALA A 123 -7.80 6.41 15.18
C ALA A 123 -8.12 5.60 13.92
N THR A 124 -7.38 5.80 12.81
CA THR A 124 -7.77 5.20 11.52
C THR A 124 -7.40 3.72 11.43
N TYR A 125 -6.13 3.39 11.58
CA TYR A 125 -5.63 2.02 11.41
C TYR A 125 -4.21 1.89 11.95
N ASP A 126 -3.79 0.67 12.33
CA ASP A 126 -2.46 0.42 12.91
C ASP A 126 -1.28 0.80 11.98
N LEU A 127 -1.45 0.68 10.66
CA LEU A 127 -0.42 1.12 9.70
C LEU A 127 -0.12 2.63 9.83
N THR A 128 -1.09 3.45 10.26
CA THR A 128 -0.88 4.90 10.45
C THR A 128 -0.04 5.23 11.67
N TYR A 129 0.31 4.24 12.51
CA TYR A 129 1.21 4.45 13.66
C TYR A 129 2.62 4.88 13.23
N VAL A 130 2.99 4.62 11.99
CA VAL A 130 4.25 5.14 11.43
C VAL A 130 4.14 6.59 10.90
N ALA A 131 2.95 7.22 10.93
CA ALA A 131 2.73 8.54 10.36
C ALA A 131 3.62 9.64 10.98
N PRO A 132 3.74 9.80 12.32
CA PRO A 132 4.59 10.83 12.89
C PRO A 132 6.07 10.73 12.47
N PRO A 133 6.75 9.56 12.57
CA PRO A 133 8.13 9.43 12.11
C PRO A 133 8.27 9.54 10.59
N PHE A 134 7.30 9.09 9.80
CA PHE A 134 7.28 9.27 8.35
C PHE A 134 7.21 10.75 7.96
N VAL A 135 6.30 11.53 8.56
CA VAL A 135 6.18 12.96 8.31
C VAL A 135 7.45 13.71 8.73
N ALA A 136 8.06 13.33 9.88
CA ALA A 136 9.35 13.87 10.30
C ALA A 136 10.44 13.60 9.25
N ALA A 137 10.56 12.35 8.78
CA ALA A 137 11.54 11.99 7.76
C ALA A 137 11.35 12.80 6.47
N PHE A 138 10.11 13.04 6.05
CA PHE A 138 9.83 13.88 4.89
C PHE A 138 10.24 15.34 5.09
N VAL A 139 9.92 15.93 6.25
CA VAL A 139 10.35 17.30 6.59
C VAL A 139 11.87 17.41 6.59
N VAL A 140 12.56 16.44 7.21
CA VAL A 140 14.03 16.39 7.24
C VAL A 140 14.61 16.21 5.84
N ALA A 141 14.11 15.27 5.04
CA ALA A 141 14.60 15.01 3.68
C ALA A 141 14.45 16.26 2.79
N ARG A 142 13.30 16.95 2.88
CA ARG A 142 13.07 18.18 2.15
C ARG A 142 14.01 19.30 2.57
N ALA A 143 14.26 19.45 3.86
CA ALA A 143 15.18 20.44 4.38
C ALA A 143 16.63 20.13 4.02
N ALA A 144 17.06 18.86 4.14
CA ALA A 144 18.42 18.43 3.80
C ALA A 144 18.72 18.59 2.30
N ALA A 145 17.71 18.49 1.44
CA ALA A 145 17.86 18.71 0.01
C ALA A 145 18.14 20.18 -0.35
N GLY A 146 17.59 21.15 0.42
CA GLY A 146 17.63 22.58 0.04
C GLY A 146 18.23 23.56 1.06
N SER A 147 18.46 23.15 2.32
CA SER A 147 18.81 24.07 3.42
C SER A 147 19.84 23.50 4.38
N SER A 148 20.37 24.36 5.27
CA SER A 148 21.22 23.92 6.38
C SER A 148 20.36 23.33 7.52
N ALA A 149 20.90 22.31 8.22
CA ALA A 149 20.23 21.66 9.36
C ALA A 149 19.82 22.64 10.48
N ARG A 150 20.58 23.74 10.67
CA ARG A 150 20.27 24.75 11.69
C ARG A 150 18.97 25.53 11.43
N GLN A 151 18.55 25.64 10.17
CA GLN A 151 17.31 26.32 9.81
C GLN A 151 16.09 25.42 10.05
N LEU A 152 16.28 24.10 10.14
CA LEU A 152 15.22 23.11 10.26
C LEU A 152 14.31 23.35 11.47
N LEU A 153 14.90 23.61 12.66
CA LEU A 153 14.13 23.82 13.90
C LEU A 153 13.25 25.09 13.88
N ARG A 154 13.56 26.05 13.00
CA ARG A 154 12.82 27.32 12.87
C ARG A 154 11.70 27.26 11.83
N MET A 155 11.55 26.14 11.13
CA MET A 155 10.56 26.01 10.06
C MET A 155 9.14 25.84 10.60
N ALA A 156 8.17 26.43 9.92
CA ALA A 156 6.75 26.23 10.21
C ALA A 156 6.33 24.75 10.10
N SER A 157 6.97 23.99 9.22
CA SER A 157 6.76 22.55 9.04
C SER A 157 7.10 21.74 10.29
N VAL A 158 8.17 22.09 11.02
CA VAL A 158 8.51 21.40 12.28
C VAL A 158 7.44 21.66 13.33
N ARG A 159 6.96 22.90 13.46
CA ARG A 159 5.86 23.20 14.40
C ARG A 159 4.58 22.48 14.05
N ARG A 160 4.21 22.43 12.77
CA ARG A 160 3.02 21.65 12.32
C ARG A 160 3.19 20.16 12.62
N TRP A 161 4.37 19.60 12.37
CA TRP A 161 4.68 18.22 12.74
C TRP A 161 4.56 17.98 14.25
N THR A 162 5.03 18.91 15.08
CA THR A 162 4.91 18.82 16.56
C THR A 162 3.44 18.76 16.98
N TYR A 163 2.57 19.64 16.44
CA TYR A 163 1.12 19.60 16.74
C TYR A 163 0.47 18.31 16.23
N LEU A 164 0.81 17.87 15.02
CA LEU A 164 0.31 16.59 14.49
C LEU A 164 0.70 15.43 15.41
N THR A 165 1.96 15.38 15.83
CA THR A 165 2.46 14.33 16.74
C THR A 165 1.79 14.41 18.11
N ALA A 166 1.57 15.61 18.65
CA ALA A 166 0.86 15.79 19.92
C ALA A 166 -0.60 15.29 19.82
N GLY A 167 -1.32 15.63 18.75
CA GLY A 167 -2.69 15.13 18.50
C GLY A 167 -2.72 13.62 18.32
N PHE A 168 -1.72 13.07 17.61
CA PHE A 168 -1.57 11.62 17.46
C PHE A 168 -1.37 10.92 18.81
N LEU A 169 -0.44 11.37 19.62
CA LEU A 169 -0.12 10.76 20.92
C LEU A 169 -1.28 10.90 21.91
N ALA A 170 -2.04 11.99 21.85
CA ALA A 170 -3.21 12.21 22.70
C ALA A 170 -4.31 11.15 22.50
N VAL A 171 -4.41 10.54 21.33
CA VAL A 171 -5.35 9.44 21.04
C VAL A 171 -4.65 8.08 21.15
N PHE A 172 -3.46 7.94 20.59
CA PHE A 172 -2.72 6.69 20.53
C PHE A 172 -2.41 6.12 21.92
N ILE A 173 -1.90 6.95 22.84
CA ILE A 173 -1.50 6.47 24.17
C ILE A 173 -2.69 5.93 24.97
N PRO A 174 -3.80 6.66 25.13
CA PRO A 174 -4.98 6.14 25.84
C PRO A 174 -5.54 4.87 25.17
N ALA A 175 -5.62 4.85 23.83
CA ALA A 175 -6.11 3.69 23.10
C ALA A 175 -5.24 2.45 23.36
N ARG A 176 -3.92 2.57 23.33
CA ARG A 176 -3.00 1.45 23.61
C ARG A 176 -3.05 0.99 25.06
N ILE A 177 -3.21 1.91 26.01
CA ILE A 177 -3.40 1.56 27.43
C ILE A 177 -4.71 0.77 27.59
N GLU A 178 -5.79 1.20 26.96
CA GLU A 178 -7.08 0.52 27.03
C GLU A 178 -7.04 -0.86 26.37
N ILE A 179 -6.43 -0.98 25.18
CA ILE A 179 -6.19 -2.27 24.53
C ILE A 179 -5.39 -3.18 25.45
N ALA A 180 -4.29 -2.72 26.03
CA ALA A 180 -3.46 -3.52 26.93
C ALA A 180 -4.21 -3.98 28.19
N ARG A 181 -5.12 -3.15 28.72
CA ARG A 181 -5.97 -3.51 29.87
C ARG A 181 -7.00 -4.60 29.51
N ARG A 182 -7.66 -4.45 28.35
CA ARG A 182 -8.68 -5.41 27.90
C ARG A 182 -8.07 -6.72 27.43
N CYS A 183 -6.88 -6.65 26.87
CA CYS A 183 -6.17 -7.78 26.26
C CYS A 183 -5.20 -8.48 27.21
N SER A 184 -5.33 -8.30 28.52
CA SER A 184 -4.53 -9.02 29.53
C SER A 184 -4.86 -10.52 29.63
N GLY A 185 -5.86 -11.00 28.88
CA GLY A 185 -6.25 -12.41 28.76
C GLY A 185 -6.16 -12.92 27.32
N SER A 186 -6.45 -14.20 27.11
CA SER A 186 -6.35 -14.88 25.81
C SER A 186 -7.35 -14.44 24.72
N SER A 187 -8.24 -13.48 25.03
CA SER A 187 -9.37 -13.09 24.20
C SER A 187 -9.06 -12.04 23.12
N CYS A 188 -7.81 -11.59 23.00
CA CYS A 188 -7.47 -10.52 22.06
C CYS A 188 -6.74 -11.01 20.83
N TYR A 189 -6.92 -10.24 19.75
CA TYR A 189 -6.26 -10.47 18.48
C TYR A 189 -4.73 -10.40 18.62
N VAL A 190 -4.06 -11.54 18.47
CA VAL A 190 -2.60 -11.72 18.66
C VAL A 190 -1.75 -10.76 17.82
N ALA A 191 -2.29 -10.25 16.69
CA ALA A 191 -1.59 -9.29 15.86
C ALA A 191 -1.40 -7.91 16.53
N SER A 192 -2.14 -7.60 17.60
CA SER A 192 -1.96 -6.39 18.39
C SER A 192 -0.77 -6.47 19.36
N ASP A 193 -0.27 -7.67 19.61
CA ASP A 193 0.85 -7.90 20.50
C ASP A 193 2.17 -7.58 19.82
N VAL A 194 3.00 -6.83 20.54
CA VAL A 194 4.37 -6.50 20.14
C VAL A 194 5.32 -7.43 20.86
N GLU A 195 6.12 -8.17 20.10
CA GLU A 195 7.12 -9.07 20.65
C GLU A 195 8.51 -8.67 20.18
N LEU A 196 9.40 -8.42 21.15
CA LEU A 196 10.79 -8.03 20.90
C LEU A 196 11.71 -9.25 20.98
N THR A 197 11.83 -9.97 19.88
CA THR A 197 12.75 -11.10 19.74
C THR A 197 13.84 -10.78 18.70
N THR A 198 14.85 -11.63 18.59
CA THR A 198 15.87 -11.54 17.54
C THR A 198 15.27 -11.73 16.14
N ASP A 199 14.13 -12.40 16.02
CA ASP A 199 13.41 -12.67 14.78
C ASP A 199 12.88 -11.36 14.13
N VAL A 200 12.66 -10.29 14.91
CA VAL A 200 12.21 -8.99 14.39
C VAL A 200 13.07 -8.51 13.23
N PHE A 201 14.41 -8.64 13.32
CA PHE A 201 15.31 -8.19 12.25
C PHE A 201 15.13 -9.00 10.97
N GLY A 202 15.02 -10.34 11.09
CA GLY A 202 14.76 -11.23 9.97
C GLY A 202 13.41 -10.93 9.32
N ARG A 203 12.35 -10.80 10.12
CA ARG A 203 11.00 -10.48 9.62
C ARG A 203 10.95 -9.10 8.96
N THR A 204 11.59 -8.10 9.55
CA THR A 204 11.69 -6.76 8.95
C THR A 204 12.39 -6.82 7.58
N ALA A 205 13.48 -7.57 7.47
CA ALA A 205 14.18 -7.76 6.20
C ALA A 205 13.30 -8.48 5.16
N ASP A 206 12.58 -9.53 5.54
CA ASP A 206 11.63 -10.25 4.68
C ASP A 206 10.52 -9.30 4.18
N ARG A 207 9.98 -8.46 5.06
CA ARG A 207 8.94 -7.47 4.71
C ARG A 207 9.48 -6.37 3.80
N LEU A 208 10.70 -5.90 4.02
CA LEU A 208 11.37 -4.95 3.12
C LEU A 208 11.56 -5.54 1.72
N LEU A 209 12.04 -6.78 1.63
CA LEU A 209 12.24 -7.46 0.36
C LEU A 209 10.92 -7.73 -0.37
N THR A 210 9.83 -7.98 0.36
CA THR A 210 8.49 -8.17 -0.21
C THR A 210 8.01 -6.97 -1.02
N GLY A 211 8.39 -5.76 -0.65
CA GLY A 211 8.08 -4.56 -1.44
C GLY A 211 8.90 -4.41 -2.73
N ALA A 212 9.97 -5.20 -2.89
CA ALA A 212 10.77 -5.20 -4.12
C ALA A 212 10.09 -6.06 -5.20
N SER A 213 9.90 -5.51 -6.41
CA SER A 213 9.19 -6.18 -7.51
C SER A 213 9.66 -7.61 -7.80
N PRO A 214 10.98 -7.92 -7.83
CA PRO A 214 11.45 -9.29 -8.10
C PRO A 214 10.94 -10.33 -7.09
N ALA A 215 10.80 -9.95 -5.82
CA ALA A 215 10.27 -10.85 -4.79
C ALA A 215 8.79 -11.16 -5.03
N GLY A 216 7.98 -10.14 -5.33
CA GLY A 216 6.57 -10.29 -5.66
C GLY A 216 6.35 -11.13 -6.94
N TRP A 217 7.17 -10.93 -7.97
CA TRP A 217 7.08 -11.77 -9.20
C TRP A 217 7.39 -13.23 -8.93
N ARG A 218 8.46 -13.49 -8.16
CA ARG A 218 8.84 -14.86 -7.78
C ARG A 218 7.74 -15.54 -6.98
N TYR A 219 7.16 -14.83 -6.04
CA TYR A 219 6.05 -15.35 -5.22
C TYR A 219 4.83 -15.65 -6.10
N THR A 220 4.43 -14.71 -6.96
CA THR A 220 3.31 -14.89 -7.90
C THR A 220 3.55 -16.07 -8.85
N ALA A 221 4.79 -16.22 -9.38
CA ALA A 221 5.15 -17.37 -10.22
C ALA A 221 4.99 -18.69 -9.48
N GLY A 222 5.38 -18.77 -8.21
CA GLY A 222 5.17 -19.94 -7.37
C GLY A 222 3.69 -20.25 -7.08
N LEU A 223 2.84 -19.22 -6.97
CA LEU A 223 1.37 -19.40 -6.87
C LEU A 223 0.79 -19.98 -8.17
N LEU A 224 1.22 -19.44 -9.32
CA LEU A 224 0.79 -19.91 -10.65
C LEU A 224 1.17 -21.37 -10.88
N ASP A 225 2.41 -21.74 -10.55
CA ASP A 225 2.91 -23.12 -10.68
C ASP A 225 2.06 -24.08 -9.84
N ARG A 226 1.77 -23.73 -8.59
CA ARG A 226 0.89 -24.53 -7.72
C ARG A 226 -0.54 -24.64 -8.24
N ALA A 227 -1.03 -23.61 -8.93
CA ALA A 227 -2.35 -23.61 -9.56
C ALA A 227 -2.38 -24.29 -10.94
N GLY A 228 -1.24 -24.83 -11.42
CA GLY A 228 -1.14 -25.44 -12.75
C GLY A 228 -1.28 -24.46 -13.91
N ILE A 229 -1.10 -23.15 -13.66
CA ILE A 229 -1.22 -22.10 -14.67
C ILE A 229 0.16 -21.84 -15.27
N SER A 230 0.35 -22.20 -16.54
CA SER A 230 1.61 -21.94 -17.23
C SER A 230 1.80 -20.47 -17.57
N PHE A 231 3.04 -19.99 -17.40
CA PHE A 231 3.46 -18.63 -17.77
C PHE A 231 3.87 -18.65 -19.26
N GLY A 232 2.95 -18.37 -20.18
CA GLY A 232 3.21 -18.43 -21.62
C GLY A 232 3.45 -17.06 -22.24
N PHE A 233 4.48 -16.97 -23.13
CA PHE A 233 4.75 -15.74 -23.91
C PHE A 233 3.60 -15.39 -24.86
N ALA A 234 2.79 -16.39 -25.29
CA ALA A 234 1.63 -16.21 -26.13
C ALA A 234 0.51 -15.36 -25.49
N ASP A 235 0.44 -15.38 -24.15
CA ASP A 235 -0.55 -14.58 -23.42
C ASP A 235 -0.17 -13.10 -23.31
N LEU A 236 1.13 -12.79 -23.41
CA LEU A 236 1.61 -11.42 -23.52
C LEU A 236 1.12 -10.75 -24.81
N ALA A 237 1.15 -11.49 -25.91
CA ALA A 237 0.70 -11.01 -27.23
C ALA A 237 -0.82 -10.80 -27.29
N ARG A 238 -1.59 -11.54 -26.49
CA ARG A 238 -3.06 -11.39 -26.40
C ARG A 238 -3.49 -10.18 -25.56
N ASN A 239 -2.57 -9.61 -24.77
CA ASN A 239 -2.92 -8.53 -23.86
C ASN A 239 -2.73 -7.16 -24.57
N VAL A 240 -3.70 -6.78 -25.39
CA VAL A 240 -3.71 -5.51 -26.14
C VAL A 240 -3.46 -4.30 -25.22
N LEU A 241 -3.95 -4.34 -23.97
CA LEU A 241 -3.70 -3.30 -22.99
C LEU A 241 -2.21 -3.16 -22.64
N LEU A 242 -1.49 -4.29 -22.55
CA LEU A 242 -0.05 -4.28 -22.28
C LEU A 242 0.72 -3.67 -23.47
N ILE A 243 0.32 -3.97 -24.70
CA ILE A 243 0.92 -3.40 -25.92
C ILE A 243 0.68 -1.90 -25.98
N VAL A 244 -0.55 -1.44 -25.70
CA VAL A 244 -0.88 -0.02 -25.63
C VAL A 244 -0.09 0.70 -24.54
N LEU A 245 0.04 0.07 -23.38
CA LEU A 245 0.86 0.59 -22.27
C LEU A 245 2.35 0.67 -22.64
N LEU A 246 2.90 -0.37 -23.28
CA LEU A 246 4.28 -0.36 -23.76
C LEU A 246 4.52 0.71 -24.84
N ALA A 247 3.54 0.93 -25.73
CA ALA A 247 3.58 1.97 -26.73
C ALA A 247 3.51 3.38 -26.08
N ALA A 248 2.64 3.58 -25.08
CA ALA A 248 2.57 4.81 -24.30
C ALA A 248 3.87 5.08 -23.54
N VAL A 249 4.45 4.04 -22.95
CA VAL A 249 5.76 4.07 -22.27
C VAL A 249 6.84 4.48 -23.25
N ALA A 250 6.93 3.86 -24.43
CA ALA A 250 7.89 4.22 -25.47
C ALA A 250 7.70 5.69 -25.93
N PHE A 251 6.45 6.13 -26.08
CA PHE A 251 6.13 7.51 -26.44
C PHE A 251 6.56 8.52 -25.37
N ILE A 252 6.23 8.26 -24.10
CA ILE A 252 6.67 9.07 -22.94
C ILE A 252 8.21 9.13 -22.89
N THR A 253 8.89 8.03 -23.22
CA THR A 253 10.35 7.96 -23.32
C THR A 253 10.92 8.89 -24.36
N VAL A 254 10.34 8.86 -25.55
CA VAL A 254 10.78 9.72 -26.65
C VAL A 254 10.60 11.18 -26.27
N ILE A 255 9.50 11.53 -25.61
CA ILE A 255 9.27 12.89 -25.09
C ILE A 255 10.28 13.24 -24.00
N ALA A 256 10.51 12.35 -23.03
CA ALA A 256 11.50 12.55 -21.97
C ALA A 256 12.91 12.71 -22.54
N ALA A 257 13.30 11.90 -23.51
CA ALA A 257 14.59 11.99 -24.19
C ALA A 257 14.72 13.28 -25.05
N ARG A 258 13.63 13.73 -25.68
CA ARG A 258 13.60 15.03 -26.41
C ARG A 258 13.69 16.20 -25.42
N ASN A 259 13.00 16.15 -24.30
CA ASN A 259 13.01 17.21 -23.28
C ASN A 259 14.34 17.25 -22.51
N ALA A 260 15.03 16.11 -22.34
CA ALA A 260 16.38 16.07 -21.78
C ALA A 260 17.41 16.83 -22.63
N ARG A 261 17.13 17.04 -23.93
CA ARG A 261 17.99 17.88 -24.80
C ARG A 261 17.95 19.37 -24.44
N GLY A 262 16.83 19.87 -23.89
CA GLY A 262 16.64 21.29 -23.59
C GLY A 262 16.80 21.68 -22.12
N SER A 263 16.96 20.72 -21.22
CA SER A 263 16.93 20.95 -19.78
C SER A 263 18.17 20.54 -19.03
N LEU A 264 19.25 20.15 -19.73
CA LEU A 264 20.55 20.15 -19.07
C LEU A 264 20.83 21.62 -18.71
N PRO A 265 20.70 22.03 -17.42
CA PRO A 265 21.25 23.33 -17.06
C PRO A 265 22.69 23.31 -17.51
N VAL A 266 23.16 24.41 -18.10
CA VAL A 266 24.58 24.72 -18.16
C VAL A 266 24.99 24.67 -16.70
N VAL A 267 25.43 23.49 -16.25
CA VAL A 267 25.81 23.26 -14.85
C VAL A 267 27.05 24.09 -14.66
N SER A 268 26.88 25.21 -13.94
CA SER A 268 27.99 25.84 -13.25
C SER A 268 28.77 24.73 -12.58
N GLU A 269 30.10 24.77 -12.67
CA GLU A 269 31.07 23.72 -12.29
C GLU A 269 30.93 23.16 -10.85
N ASP A 270 30.00 23.63 -10.04
CA ASP A 270 29.70 23.11 -8.71
C ASP A 270 29.00 21.76 -8.78
N SER A 271 29.82 20.73 -8.87
CA SER A 271 29.47 19.30 -9.01
C SER A 271 28.65 18.69 -7.84
N VAL A 272 28.15 19.48 -6.91
CA VAL A 272 27.48 19.04 -5.67
C VAL A 272 25.95 19.00 -5.82
N GLY A 273 25.39 19.58 -6.88
CA GLY A 273 23.95 19.88 -6.96
C GLY A 273 23.00 18.68 -6.93
N TRP A 274 23.35 17.51 -7.48
CA TRP A 274 22.44 16.35 -7.56
C TRP A 274 22.59 15.35 -6.40
N ARG A 275 23.76 15.31 -5.75
CA ARG A 275 24.05 14.30 -4.69
C ARG A 275 23.15 14.45 -3.47
N ARG A 276 22.97 15.68 -3.00
CA ARG A 276 22.12 15.95 -1.82
C ARG A 276 20.66 15.56 -2.04
N PRO A 277 19.97 16.01 -3.13
CA PRO A 277 18.59 15.60 -3.37
C PRO A 277 18.43 14.10 -3.63
N ALA A 278 19.39 13.45 -4.29
CA ALA A 278 19.38 12.00 -4.46
C ALA A 278 19.52 11.28 -3.11
N ALA A 279 20.47 11.69 -2.26
CA ALA A 279 20.64 11.13 -0.93
C ALA A 279 19.41 11.36 -0.04
N SER A 280 18.84 12.58 -0.06
CA SER A 280 17.63 12.91 0.70
C SER A 280 16.42 12.11 0.25
N LEU A 281 16.24 11.93 -1.06
CA LEU A 281 15.16 11.12 -1.62
C LEU A 281 15.36 9.63 -1.32
N GLY A 282 16.59 9.13 -1.43
CA GLY A 282 16.94 7.75 -1.08
C GLY A 282 16.71 7.45 0.40
N ALA A 283 17.14 8.35 1.28
CA ALA A 283 16.91 8.24 2.72
C ALA A 283 15.42 8.27 3.06
N LEU A 284 14.65 9.17 2.43
CA LEU A 284 13.19 9.19 2.59
C LEU A 284 12.56 7.87 2.13
N GLY A 285 12.99 7.36 0.98
CA GLY A 285 12.51 6.08 0.46
C GLY A 285 12.83 4.92 1.40
N ALA A 286 14.06 4.86 1.92
CA ALA A 286 14.48 3.85 2.89
C ALA A 286 13.65 3.90 4.18
N VAL A 287 13.42 5.10 4.75
CA VAL A 287 12.57 5.27 5.95
C VAL A 287 11.12 4.91 5.65
N THR A 288 10.59 5.30 4.48
CA THR A 288 9.22 4.97 4.04
C THR A 288 9.02 3.46 3.94
N ALA A 289 10.02 2.71 3.48
CA ALA A 289 9.97 1.25 3.41
C ALA A 289 10.20 0.59 4.78
N LEU A 290 11.17 1.08 5.56
CA LEU A 290 11.60 0.46 6.81
C LEU A 290 10.54 0.57 7.92
N LEU A 291 9.91 1.74 8.08
CA LEU A 291 8.97 1.97 9.18
C LEU A 291 7.79 0.98 9.19
N PRO A 292 7.04 0.78 8.09
CA PRO A 292 5.94 -0.18 8.07
C PRO A 292 6.43 -1.63 8.12
N ALA A 293 7.57 -1.96 7.51
CA ALA A 293 8.17 -3.28 7.60
C ALA A 293 8.57 -3.62 9.04
N LEU A 294 9.14 -2.66 9.76
CA LEU A 294 9.50 -2.81 11.18
C LEU A 294 8.24 -2.96 12.05
N LEU A 295 7.21 -2.12 11.82
CA LEU A 295 5.95 -2.21 12.56
C LEU A 295 5.35 -3.61 12.45
N VAL A 296 5.32 -4.18 11.25
CA VAL A 296 4.80 -5.53 11.01
C VAL A 296 5.76 -6.61 11.55
N GLY A 297 7.07 -6.43 11.41
CA GLY A 297 8.08 -7.33 11.97
C GLY A 297 8.04 -7.44 13.49
N LEU A 298 7.59 -6.39 14.18
CA LEU A 298 7.37 -6.37 15.64
C LEU A 298 6.11 -7.13 16.06
N SER A 299 5.17 -7.40 15.18
CA SER A 299 3.94 -8.13 15.51
C SER A 299 4.26 -9.59 15.80
N ARG A 300 3.81 -10.07 16.97
CA ARG A 300 3.90 -11.47 17.38
C ARG A 300 3.37 -12.41 16.30
N ARG A 301 2.22 -12.09 15.72
CA ARG A 301 1.65 -12.87 14.62
C ARG A 301 2.58 -13.03 13.42
N THR A 302 3.27 -11.97 13.00
CA THR A 302 4.22 -12.05 11.86
C THR A 302 5.42 -12.94 12.18
N GLN A 303 5.83 -12.96 13.44
CA GLN A 303 6.90 -13.81 13.91
C GLN A 303 6.46 -15.29 13.97
N GLU A 304 5.22 -15.57 14.36
CA GLU A 304 4.64 -16.91 14.40
C GLU A 304 4.29 -17.47 13.01
N VAL A 305 3.56 -16.72 12.20
CA VAL A 305 3.07 -17.16 10.87
C VAL A 305 4.17 -17.21 9.82
N ARG A 306 5.19 -16.36 9.95
CA ARG A 306 6.36 -16.30 9.05
C ARG A 306 5.98 -16.17 7.57
N PRO A 307 5.28 -15.07 7.17
CA PRO A 307 4.92 -14.86 5.77
C PRO A 307 6.14 -14.95 4.85
N GLN A 308 5.98 -15.54 3.68
CA GLN A 308 7.06 -15.71 2.72
C GLN A 308 7.50 -14.37 2.12
N VAL A 309 8.76 -14.31 1.67
CA VAL A 309 9.25 -13.14 0.92
C VAL A 309 8.50 -13.04 -0.41
N GLY A 310 7.88 -11.89 -0.66
CA GLY A 310 7.01 -11.66 -1.83
C GLY A 310 5.53 -11.83 -1.54
N GLU A 311 5.16 -12.49 -0.45
CA GLU A 311 3.78 -12.56 0.03
C GLU A 311 3.35 -11.19 0.54
N ALA A 312 2.47 -10.53 -0.22
CA ALA A 312 2.04 -9.18 0.09
C ALA A 312 1.12 -9.16 1.31
N TRP A 313 1.29 -8.14 2.16
CA TRP A 313 0.46 -7.89 3.34
C TRP A 313 0.19 -6.38 3.47
N ARG A 314 -0.40 -5.95 4.60
CA ARG A 314 -0.89 -4.56 4.86
C ARG A 314 0.13 -3.46 4.58
N GLU A 315 1.40 -3.69 4.97
CA GLU A 315 2.49 -2.71 4.83
C GLU A 315 3.04 -2.61 3.41
N THR A 316 2.79 -3.62 2.57
CA THR A 316 3.47 -3.81 1.27
C THR A 316 3.36 -2.57 0.38
N ILE A 317 2.19 -1.92 0.34
CA ILE A 317 2.01 -0.73 -0.52
C ILE A 317 2.91 0.44 -0.10
N MET A 318 3.10 0.65 1.20
CA MET A 318 3.97 1.72 1.69
C MET A 318 5.45 1.37 1.48
N VAL A 319 5.80 0.09 1.65
CA VAL A 319 7.15 -0.41 1.32
C VAL A 319 7.44 -0.22 -0.17
N GLN A 320 6.49 -0.49 -1.06
CA GLN A 320 6.60 -0.28 -2.51
C GLN A 320 6.77 1.19 -2.87
N VAL A 321 6.05 2.10 -2.21
CA VAL A 321 6.27 3.55 -2.35
C VAL A 321 7.70 3.91 -1.93
N GLY A 322 8.20 3.35 -0.84
CA GLY A 322 9.60 3.52 -0.41
C GLY A 322 10.60 3.06 -1.47
N TRP A 323 10.42 1.87 -2.04
CA TRP A 323 11.24 1.36 -3.14
C TRP A 323 11.18 2.26 -4.38
N SER A 324 10.01 2.79 -4.73
CA SER A 324 9.86 3.71 -5.87
C SER A 324 10.64 5.01 -5.66
N LEU A 325 10.68 5.55 -4.44
CA LEU A 325 11.48 6.72 -4.09
C LEU A 325 12.98 6.43 -4.17
N MET A 326 13.44 5.27 -3.67
CA MET A 326 14.85 4.83 -3.76
C MET A 326 15.28 4.62 -5.22
N ALA A 327 14.45 3.97 -6.03
CA ALA A 327 14.72 3.79 -7.47
C ALA A 327 14.79 5.13 -8.20
N THR A 328 13.94 6.08 -7.83
CA THR A 328 13.99 7.44 -8.40
C THR A 328 15.24 8.18 -7.95
N ALA A 329 15.69 8.01 -6.71
CA ALA A 329 16.96 8.54 -6.25
C ALA A 329 18.14 8.00 -7.07
N ALA A 330 18.12 6.69 -7.38
CA ALA A 330 19.11 6.08 -8.27
C ALA A 330 19.07 6.69 -9.68
N LEU A 331 17.87 6.95 -10.24
CA LEU A 331 17.75 7.66 -11.52
C LEU A 331 18.31 9.08 -11.45
N VAL A 332 18.08 9.83 -10.38
CA VAL A 332 18.70 11.14 -10.17
C VAL A 332 20.22 11.04 -10.17
N CYS A 333 20.78 10.00 -9.52
CA CYS A 333 22.23 9.73 -9.57
C CYS A 333 22.71 9.44 -11.00
N VAL A 334 22.04 8.54 -11.70
CA VAL A 334 22.41 8.15 -13.09
C VAL A 334 22.42 9.36 -14.00
N PHE A 335 21.37 10.18 -13.98
CA PHE A 335 21.31 11.40 -14.78
C PHE A 335 22.27 12.50 -14.31
N GLY A 336 22.59 12.55 -13.02
CA GLY A 336 23.59 13.45 -12.47
C GLY A 336 25.03 13.11 -12.87
N ILE A 337 25.31 11.83 -13.11
CA ILE A 337 26.61 11.34 -13.58
C ILE A 337 26.71 11.49 -15.11
N ALA A 338 25.64 11.24 -15.84
CA ALA A 338 25.58 11.29 -17.31
C ALA A 338 25.57 12.72 -17.85
N ARG A 339 26.69 13.45 -17.68
CA ARG A 339 26.79 14.88 -18.02
C ARG A 339 26.81 15.16 -19.54
N LYS A 340 27.37 14.24 -20.34
CA LYS A 340 27.45 14.42 -21.79
C LYS A 340 26.09 14.12 -22.44
N PRO A 341 25.64 14.93 -23.42
CA PRO A 341 24.32 14.73 -24.03
C PRO A 341 24.13 13.34 -24.66
N GLY A 342 25.20 12.74 -25.19
CA GLY A 342 25.17 11.35 -25.69
C GLY A 342 24.94 10.31 -24.59
N THR A 343 25.70 10.40 -23.50
CA THR A 343 25.58 9.48 -22.36
C THR A 343 24.23 9.64 -21.64
N ALA A 344 23.71 10.86 -21.53
CA ALA A 344 22.39 11.11 -20.94
C ALA A 344 21.26 10.49 -21.78
N ARG A 345 21.37 10.49 -23.11
CA ARG A 345 20.39 9.81 -23.99
C ARG A 345 20.43 8.30 -23.84
N ILE A 346 21.64 7.72 -23.80
CA ILE A 346 21.81 6.27 -23.60
C ILE A 346 21.24 5.88 -22.22
N ALA A 347 21.60 6.64 -21.18
CA ALA A 347 21.07 6.40 -19.83
C ALA A 347 19.54 6.48 -19.77
N ALA A 348 18.94 7.48 -20.45
CA ALA A 348 17.49 7.62 -20.53
C ALA A 348 16.85 6.43 -21.28
N ALA A 349 17.40 6.02 -22.40
CA ALA A 349 16.92 4.90 -23.18
C ALA A 349 17.00 3.59 -22.40
N LEU A 350 18.13 3.32 -21.74
CA LEU A 350 18.32 2.14 -20.91
C LEU A 350 17.39 2.14 -19.70
N ALA A 351 17.32 3.26 -18.96
CA ALA A 351 16.42 3.39 -17.81
C ALA A 351 14.98 3.11 -18.19
N THR A 352 14.54 3.63 -19.34
CA THR A 352 13.17 3.41 -19.80
C THR A 352 12.93 1.99 -20.29
N ALA A 353 13.89 1.40 -20.99
CA ALA A 353 13.77 -0.01 -21.39
C ALA A 353 13.66 -0.94 -20.19
N ILE A 354 14.50 -0.73 -19.17
CA ILE A 354 14.46 -1.49 -17.91
C ILE A 354 13.12 -1.26 -17.18
N LEU A 355 12.71 -0.01 -17.01
CA LEU A 355 11.45 0.32 -16.32
C LEU A 355 10.24 -0.22 -17.11
N GLY A 356 10.27 -0.13 -18.44
CA GLY A 356 9.21 -0.67 -19.29
C GLY A 356 9.09 -2.20 -19.14
N ALA A 357 10.21 -2.92 -19.18
CA ALA A 357 10.24 -4.36 -18.96
C ALA A 357 9.75 -4.74 -17.55
N THR A 358 10.22 -4.02 -16.52
CA THR A 358 9.81 -4.22 -15.13
C THR A 358 8.31 -3.98 -14.94
N MET A 359 7.80 -2.90 -15.52
CA MET A 359 6.36 -2.57 -15.48
C MET A 359 5.54 -3.64 -16.20
N ALA A 360 5.98 -4.11 -17.36
CA ALA A 360 5.31 -5.17 -18.11
C ALA A 360 5.23 -6.48 -17.28
N LEU A 361 6.34 -6.87 -16.65
CA LEU A 361 6.36 -8.03 -15.76
C LEU A 361 5.43 -7.86 -14.56
N THR A 362 5.39 -6.67 -13.95
CA THR A 362 4.48 -6.36 -12.84
C THR A 362 3.02 -6.46 -13.27
N LEU A 363 2.66 -5.86 -14.40
CA LEU A 363 1.30 -5.92 -14.94
C LEU A 363 0.89 -7.36 -15.26
N LEU A 364 1.81 -8.12 -15.85
CA LEU A 364 1.56 -9.53 -16.17
C LEU A 364 1.38 -10.37 -14.90
N ALA A 365 2.24 -10.19 -13.89
CA ALA A 365 2.11 -10.86 -12.60
C ALA A 365 0.75 -10.54 -11.94
N ASN A 366 0.37 -9.27 -11.91
CA ASN A 366 -0.91 -8.84 -11.34
C ASN A 366 -2.12 -9.39 -12.12
N ALA A 367 -2.06 -9.38 -13.45
CA ALA A 367 -3.12 -9.94 -14.27
C ALA A 367 -3.27 -11.46 -14.09
N ARG A 368 -2.15 -12.17 -13.91
CA ARG A 368 -2.16 -13.63 -13.69
C ARG A 368 -2.64 -13.99 -12.29
N LEU A 369 -2.33 -13.18 -11.28
CA LEU A 369 -2.84 -13.40 -9.92
C LEU A 369 -4.37 -13.46 -9.91
N THR A 370 -5.05 -12.60 -10.67
CA THR A 370 -6.51 -12.62 -10.78
C THR A 370 -7.06 -13.91 -11.43
N GLN A 371 -6.24 -14.64 -12.19
CA GLN A 371 -6.62 -15.95 -12.74
C GLN A 371 -6.47 -17.05 -11.69
N VAL A 372 -5.42 -17.00 -10.86
CA VAL A 372 -5.27 -17.92 -9.71
C VAL A 372 -6.49 -17.83 -8.81
N ASP A 373 -6.89 -16.61 -8.47
CA ASP A 373 -8.07 -16.39 -7.61
C ASP A 373 -9.33 -17.03 -8.19
N ARG A 374 -9.52 -16.94 -9.52
CA ARG A 374 -10.70 -17.49 -10.20
C ARG A 374 -10.76 -19.02 -10.23
N VAL A 375 -9.62 -19.70 -10.18
CA VAL A 375 -9.56 -21.17 -10.25
C VAL A 375 -9.42 -21.81 -8.88
N THR A 376 -9.25 -21.03 -7.83
CA THR A 376 -9.19 -21.59 -6.46
C THR A 376 -10.59 -21.92 -5.96
N PRO A 377 -10.82 -23.12 -5.38
CA PRO A 377 -12.11 -23.50 -4.80
C PRO A 377 -12.59 -22.48 -3.77
N LEU A 378 -11.67 -21.90 -3.00
CA LEU A 378 -11.96 -20.87 -1.99
C LEU A 378 -12.60 -19.62 -2.63
N HIS A 379 -12.10 -19.16 -3.78
CA HIS A 379 -12.68 -18.01 -4.46
C HIS A 379 -14.08 -18.33 -5.02
N ALA A 380 -14.27 -19.53 -5.55
CA ALA A 380 -15.58 -19.96 -6.05
C ALA A 380 -16.62 -19.91 -4.93
N ILE A 381 -16.31 -20.49 -3.76
CA ILE A 381 -17.22 -20.50 -2.60
C ILE A 381 -17.45 -19.10 -2.04
N THR A 382 -16.42 -18.30 -1.85
CA THR A 382 -16.59 -16.93 -1.35
C THR A 382 -17.39 -16.05 -2.30
N SER A 383 -17.26 -16.27 -3.63
CA SER A 383 -18.07 -15.59 -4.64
C SER A 383 -19.54 -16.03 -4.57
N GLU A 384 -19.80 -17.34 -4.35
CA GLU A 384 -21.14 -17.85 -4.15
C GLU A 384 -21.76 -17.36 -2.85
N MET A 385 -20.98 -17.31 -1.75
CA MET A 385 -21.43 -16.75 -0.48
C MET A 385 -21.83 -15.28 -0.64
N ALA A 386 -21.01 -14.48 -1.32
CA ALA A 386 -21.32 -13.07 -1.60
C ALA A 386 -22.59 -12.95 -2.48
N THR A 387 -22.73 -13.81 -3.49
CA THR A 387 -23.92 -13.83 -4.36
C THR A 387 -25.18 -14.19 -3.57
N ALA A 388 -25.09 -15.17 -2.67
CA ALA A 388 -26.21 -15.58 -1.82
C ALA A 388 -26.58 -14.50 -0.77
N ALA A 389 -25.63 -13.64 -0.36
CA ALA A 389 -25.90 -12.48 0.46
C ALA A 389 -26.62 -11.36 -0.32
N ILE A 390 -26.19 -11.10 -1.55
CA ILE A 390 -26.78 -10.06 -2.42
C ILE A 390 -28.18 -10.45 -2.87
N HIS A 391 -28.36 -11.69 -3.28
CA HIS A 391 -29.65 -12.26 -3.69
C HIS A 391 -30.25 -13.06 -2.55
N PHE A 392 -30.51 -12.36 -1.44
CA PHE A 392 -31.00 -12.98 -0.21
C PHE A 392 -32.36 -13.66 -0.42
N ASP A 393 -32.38 -14.99 -0.25
CA ASP A 393 -33.60 -15.78 -0.24
C ASP A 393 -33.98 -16.13 1.21
N PRO A 394 -35.08 -15.58 1.77
CA PRO A 394 -35.49 -15.82 3.14
C PRO A 394 -36.12 -17.20 3.35
N THR A 395 -36.31 -18.00 2.31
CA THR A 395 -36.92 -19.32 2.44
C THR A 395 -36.01 -20.30 3.16
N GLU A 396 -36.58 -21.41 3.66
CA GLU A 396 -35.84 -22.51 4.28
C GLU A 396 -34.79 -23.10 3.31
N SER A 397 -35.13 -23.21 2.01
CA SER A 397 -34.20 -23.68 0.99
C SER A 397 -33.04 -22.70 0.77
N GLY A 398 -33.31 -21.39 0.79
CA GLY A 398 -32.29 -20.35 0.71
C GLY A 398 -31.36 -20.39 1.93
N ASN A 399 -31.91 -20.54 3.13
CA ASN A 399 -31.14 -20.71 4.35
C ASN A 399 -30.24 -21.97 4.30
N ALA A 400 -30.81 -23.12 3.93
CA ALA A 400 -30.06 -24.37 3.80
C ALA A 400 -28.92 -24.28 2.78
N ARG A 401 -29.10 -23.51 1.70
CA ARG A 401 -28.03 -23.24 0.74
C ARG A 401 -26.91 -22.40 1.35
N ARG A 402 -27.25 -21.32 2.08
CA ARG A 402 -26.25 -20.44 2.72
C ARG A 402 -25.45 -21.18 3.79
N CYS A 403 -26.13 -21.99 4.60
CA CYS A 403 -25.44 -22.81 5.62
C CYS A 403 -24.48 -23.81 4.99
N ARG A 404 -24.89 -24.51 3.91
CA ARG A 404 -23.96 -25.41 3.18
C ARG A 404 -22.73 -24.68 2.62
N LEU A 405 -22.88 -23.45 2.12
CA LEU A 405 -21.73 -22.67 1.66
C LEU A 405 -20.73 -22.37 2.78
N ILE A 406 -21.20 -22.19 4.02
CA ILE A 406 -20.32 -22.06 5.19
C ILE A 406 -19.59 -23.39 5.47
N ASP A 407 -20.29 -24.51 5.44
CA ASP A 407 -19.69 -25.84 5.64
C ASP A 407 -18.64 -26.14 4.58
N ASP A 408 -18.95 -25.89 3.31
CA ASP A 408 -18.03 -26.08 2.18
C ASP A 408 -16.80 -25.16 2.29
N TYR A 409 -17.00 -23.90 2.71
CA TYR A 409 -15.92 -22.96 2.96
C TYR A 409 -15.00 -23.46 4.08
N THR A 410 -15.59 -23.91 5.19
CA THR A 410 -14.84 -24.43 6.35
C THR A 410 -14.07 -25.71 6.02
N ALA A 411 -14.64 -26.58 5.17
CA ALA A 411 -14.01 -27.83 4.75
C ALA A 411 -12.77 -27.61 3.85
N ILE A 412 -12.73 -26.52 3.10
CA ILE A 412 -11.61 -26.20 2.19
C ILE A 412 -10.47 -25.49 2.91
N LEU A 413 -10.72 -24.88 4.07
CA LEU A 413 -9.65 -24.20 4.83
C LEU A 413 -8.64 -25.24 5.36
N PRO A 414 -7.37 -25.18 4.94
CA PRO A 414 -6.39 -26.22 5.23
C PRO A 414 -6.01 -26.31 6.72
N ASN A 415 -6.29 -25.29 7.50
CA ASN A 415 -6.14 -25.28 8.94
C ASN A 415 -6.88 -24.06 9.54
N PRO A 416 -8.03 -24.26 10.23
CA PRO A 416 -8.75 -23.15 10.86
C PRO A 416 -7.92 -22.34 11.85
N ARG A 417 -6.89 -22.92 12.47
CA ARG A 417 -5.99 -22.26 13.42
C ARG A 417 -4.96 -21.34 12.75
N GLN A 418 -4.63 -21.55 11.47
CA GLN A 418 -3.66 -20.72 10.75
C GLN A 418 -4.30 -19.49 10.08
N TRP A 419 -5.62 -19.49 9.86
CA TRP A 419 -6.33 -18.44 9.18
C TRP A 419 -7.26 -17.72 10.14
N VAL A 420 -6.79 -16.64 10.74
CA VAL A 420 -7.60 -15.74 11.59
C VAL A 420 -8.81 -15.15 10.86
N SER A 421 -8.86 -15.27 9.54
CA SER A 421 -9.98 -14.82 8.72
C SER A 421 -11.02 -15.90 8.39
N GLY A 422 -10.72 -17.18 8.64
CA GLY A 422 -11.63 -18.26 8.30
C GLY A 422 -12.95 -18.22 9.07
N PRO A 423 -12.94 -18.25 10.39
CA PRO A 423 -14.15 -18.13 11.20
C PRO A 423 -14.82 -16.77 11.09
N ASN A 424 -14.06 -15.71 10.79
CA ASN A 424 -14.56 -14.34 10.78
C ASN A 424 -15.34 -13.98 9.53
N VAL A 425 -15.08 -14.62 8.37
CA VAL A 425 -15.80 -14.26 7.13
C VAL A 425 -17.29 -14.53 7.24
N TRP A 426 -17.68 -15.69 7.83
CA TRP A 426 -19.10 -15.96 8.01
C TRP A 426 -19.70 -15.17 9.18
N SER A 427 -18.95 -14.89 10.25
CA SER A 427 -19.43 -14.02 11.33
C SER A 427 -19.58 -12.56 10.85
N GLU A 428 -18.69 -12.08 10.02
CA GLU A 428 -18.82 -10.77 9.36
C GLU A 428 -20.02 -10.75 8.41
N LEU A 429 -20.29 -11.83 7.67
CA LEU A 429 -21.49 -11.96 6.86
C LEU A 429 -22.77 -12.03 7.70
N ASP A 430 -22.73 -12.75 8.82
CA ASP A 430 -23.85 -12.80 9.77
C ASP A 430 -24.15 -11.41 10.37
N GLU A 431 -23.14 -10.69 10.85
CA GLU A 431 -23.29 -9.33 11.37
C GLU A 431 -23.83 -8.38 10.32
N LEU A 432 -23.31 -8.47 9.09
CA LEU A 432 -23.79 -7.67 7.95
C LEU A 432 -25.26 -7.98 7.65
N MET A 433 -25.61 -9.26 7.55
CA MET A 433 -26.97 -9.68 7.23
C MET A 433 -27.95 -9.33 8.35
N LEU A 434 -27.56 -9.50 9.61
CA LEU A 434 -28.33 -9.06 10.78
C LEU A 434 -28.56 -7.54 10.76
N SER A 435 -27.55 -6.75 10.35
CA SER A 435 -27.68 -5.29 10.29
C SER A 435 -28.57 -4.80 9.12
N VAL A 436 -28.57 -5.51 7.99
CA VAL A 436 -29.26 -5.09 6.75
C VAL A 436 -30.63 -5.74 6.62
N GLN A 437 -30.74 -7.04 6.94
CA GLN A 437 -31.94 -7.84 6.74
C GLN A 437 -32.63 -8.27 8.03
N GLY A 438 -32.01 -8.05 9.20
CA GLY A 438 -32.51 -8.52 10.49
C GLY A 438 -32.45 -10.03 10.72
N ILE A 439 -31.82 -10.78 9.80
CA ILE A 439 -31.71 -12.24 9.79
C ILE A 439 -30.25 -12.62 9.58
N PRO A 440 -29.69 -13.61 10.31
CA PRO A 440 -28.32 -14.05 10.11
C PRO A 440 -28.10 -14.66 8.71
N TYR A 441 -26.87 -14.69 8.24
CA TYR A 441 -26.53 -15.30 6.94
C TYR A 441 -26.93 -16.78 6.90
N CYS A 442 -26.68 -17.50 7.99
CA CYS A 442 -27.14 -18.85 8.23
C CYS A 442 -27.93 -18.91 9.55
N ASP A 443 -29.22 -19.15 9.49
CA ASP A 443 -30.05 -19.33 10.68
C ASP A 443 -29.99 -20.80 11.16
N PRO A 444 -29.35 -21.08 12.30
CA PRO A 444 -29.21 -22.45 12.80
C PRO A 444 -30.55 -23.06 13.23
N VAL A 445 -31.53 -22.24 13.60
CA VAL A 445 -32.87 -22.73 14.03
C VAL A 445 -33.60 -23.33 12.80
N LEU A 446 -33.48 -22.69 11.63
CA LEU A 446 -34.05 -23.20 10.37
C LEU A 446 -33.23 -24.35 9.79
N HIS A 447 -32.01 -24.58 10.25
CA HIS A 447 -31.12 -25.64 9.78
C HIS A 447 -31.10 -26.88 10.70
N GLY A 448 -32.15 -27.11 11.46
CA GLY A 448 -32.28 -28.30 12.31
C GLY A 448 -31.50 -28.27 13.64
N GLY A 449 -31.14 -27.07 14.10
CA GLY A 449 -30.52 -26.86 15.42
C GLY A 449 -29.02 -27.13 15.51
N ASN A 450 -28.39 -27.62 14.43
CA ASN A 450 -26.92 -27.77 14.38
C ASN A 450 -26.30 -26.44 13.99
N LYS A 451 -25.86 -25.68 15.00
CA LYS A 451 -24.96 -24.54 14.77
C LYS A 451 -23.68 -25.12 14.15
N PRO A 452 -23.16 -24.57 13.04
CA PRO A 452 -21.85 -24.95 12.55
C PRO A 452 -20.86 -24.88 13.72
N ALA A 453 -20.12 -25.96 13.97
CA ALA A 453 -19.16 -26.00 15.06
C ALA A 453 -18.22 -24.79 14.96
N ASN A 454 -18.30 -23.88 15.92
CA ASN A 454 -17.37 -22.76 16.00
C ASN A 454 -16.10 -23.30 16.67
N PRO A 455 -15.01 -23.56 15.93
CA PRO A 455 -13.83 -24.19 16.46
C PRO A 455 -13.10 -23.37 17.54
N GLU A 456 -13.52 -22.12 17.78
CA GLU A 456 -12.89 -21.24 18.77
C GLU A 456 -13.55 -21.28 20.16
N ILE A 457 -14.77 -21.86 20.31
CA ILE A 457 -15.49 -21.81 21.58
C ILE A 457 -15.28 -23.08 22.43
N GLU A 458 -14.87 -24.20 21.85
CA GLU A 458 -14.70 -25.45 22.59
C GLU A 458 -13.39 -25.55 23.41
N ASP A 459 -12.37 -24.71 23.12
CA ASP A 459 -11.09 -24.74 23.87
C ASP A 459 -11.01 -23.68 25.01
N ALA A 460 -12.08 -22.98 25.33
CA ALA A 460 -12.13 -21.94 26.38
C ALA A 460 -12.90 -22.35 27.63
N SER A 461 -13.28 -23.64 27.79
CA SER A 461 -13.92 -24.18 28.99
C SER A 461 -12.98 -25.08 29.81
#